data_80c1012e42ec2766581c86562fde5666
#
_entry.id   80c1012e42ec2766581c86562fde5666
#
_cell.length_a   1.000
_cell.length_b   1.000
_cell.length_c   1.000
_cell.angle_alpha   90.00
_cell.angle_beta   90.00
_cell.angle_gamma   90.00
#
_symmetry.space_group_name_H-M   'P 1'
#
loop_
_entity.id
_entity.type
_entity.pdbx_description
1 polymer ?
#
loop_
_entity_poly.entity_id
_entity_poly.type
_entity_poly.pdbx_seq_one_letter_code
_entity_poly.pdbx_strand_id
1 'polypeptide(L)'
;PGQDWQATYNEITRLADGWLANAPDGIQFQFDPPSVVDPSFELAAEHPLVRTACAVRGQPEPDVVFFSCDASKIAACGVPVIVLGPGDIAQAHTVDEFIALADLEAGTEAYVRLAQALMPAA
;
A
#
# COMPACT_ATOMS: atom_id res chain seq x y z
N PRO A 1 5.84 2.17 -7.16
CA PRO A 1 6.57 3.43 -6.94
C PRO A 1 6.81 4.15 -8.26
N GLY A 2 6.81 5.49 -8.26
CA GLY A 2 7.06 6.30 -9.45
C GLY A 2 5.92 6.42 -10.45
N GLN A 3 4.76 5.85 -10.22
CA GLN A 3 3.59 6.08 -11.04
C GLN A 3 2.95 7.43 -10.72
N ASP A 4 2.69 8.21 -11.76
CA ASP A 4 1.92 9.44 -11.68
C ASP A 4 0.47 9.14 -12.09
N TRP A 5 -0.46 9.34 -11.16
CA TRP A 5 -1.88 9.10 -11.40
C TRP A 5 -2.42 10.00 -12.51
N GLN A 6 -1.95 11.25 -12.59
CA GLN A 6 -2.40 12.19 -13.62
C GLN A 6 -1.98 11.72 -15.02
N ALA A 7 -0.75 11.24 -15.17
CA ALA A 7 -0.29 10.67 -16.41
C ALA A 7 -1.10 9.43 -16.81
N THR A 8 -1.42 8.56 -15.85
CA THR A 8 -2.27 7.38 -16.07
C THR A 8 -3.69 7.77 -16.48
N TYR A 9 -4.29 8.74 -15.76
CA TYR A 9 -5.62 9.25 -16.09
C TYR A 9 -5.68 9.85 -17.49
N ASN A 10 -4.71 10.68 -17.85
CA ASN A 10 -4.61 11.29 -19.18
C ASN A 10 -4.44 10.23 -20.27
N GLU A 11 -3.68 9.17 -20.02
CA GLU A 11 -3.49 8.07 -20.98
C GLU A 11 -4.79 7.27 -21.17
N ILE A 12 -5.52 6.96 -20.11
CA ILE A 12 -6.83 6.28 -20.19
C ILE A 12 -7.81 7.12 -21.02
N THR A 13 -7.90 8.42 -20.75
CA THR A 13 -8.78 9.34 -21.49
C THR A 13 -8.40 9.38 -22.97
N ARG A 14 -7.12 9.51 -23.27
CA ARG A 14 -6.60 9.50 -24.64
C ARG A 14 -6.92 8.21 -25.40
N LEU A 15 -6.80 7.04 -24.74
CA LEU A 15 -7.12 5.75 -25.34
C LEU A 15 -8.62 5.63 -25.61
N ALA A 16 -9.46 6.11 -24.72
CA ALA A 16 -10.91 6.12 -24.89
C ALA A 16 -11.34 7.03 -26.04
N ASP A 17 -10.77 8.23 -26.15
CA ASP A 17 -11.02 9.15 -27.27
C ASP A 17 -10.60 8.54 -28.60
N GLY A 18 -9.43 7.89 -28.64
CA GLY A 18 -8.96 7.16 -29.82
C GLY A 18 -9.88 6.01 -30.24
N TRP A 19 -10.48 5.32 -29.29
CA TRP A 19 -11.47 4.27 -29.56
C TRP A 19 -12.78 4.88 -30.07
N LEU A 20 -13.26 5.98 -29.46
CA LEU A 20 -14.49 6.66 -29.87
C LEU A 20 -14.46 7.15 -31.31
N ALA A 21 -13.28 7.50 -31.84
CA ALA A 21 -13.12 7.94 -33.22
C ALA A 21 -13.59 6.89 -34.26
N ASN A 22 -13.68 5.61 -33.85
CA ASN A 22 -14.10 4.49 -34.71
C ASN A 22 -15.30 3.72 -34.09
N ALA A 23 -15.90 4.23 -33.04
CA ALA A 23 -17.01 3.60 -32.36
C ALA A 23 -18.34 3.82 -33.12
N PRO A 24 -19.36 2.94 -32.92
CA PRO A 24 -20.70 3.20 -33.39
C PRO A 24 -21.27 4.50 -32.82
N ASP A 25 -22.15 5.16 -33.61
CA ASP A 25 -22.84 6.37 -33.21
C ASP A 25 -23.59 6.20 -31.87
N GLY A 26 -23.56 7.23 -31.05
CA GLY A 26 -24.32 7.30 -29.79
C GLY A 26 -23.56 6.78 -28.55
N ILE A 27 -22.34 6.29 -28.70
CA ILE A 27 -21.49 5.93 -27.55
C ILE A 27 -20.74 7.17 -27.07
N GLN A 28 -20.74 7.36 -25.75
CA GLN A 28 -20.00 8.43 -25.09
C GLN A 28 -19.28 7.87 -23.87
N PHE A 29 -18.09 8.38 -23.57
CA PHE A 29 -17.40 8.18 -22.30
C PHE A 29 -17.39 9.49 -21.53
N GLN A 30 -17.72 9.40 -20.25
CA GLN A 30 -17.52 10.48 -19.31
C GLN A 30 -16.49 10.01 -18.27
N PHE A 31 -15.44 10.79 -18.10
CA PHE A 31 -14.40 10.54 -17.12
C PHE A 31 -14.47 11.60 -16.04
N ASP A 32 -14.81 11.18 -14.83
CA ASP A 32 -14.70 12.06 -13.66
C ASP A 32 -13.28 11.94 -13.08
N PRO A 33 -12.70 13.03 -12.58
CA PRO A 33 -11.43 12.96 -11.89
C PRO A 33 -11.55 12.05 -10.65
N PRO A 34 -10.49 11.30 -10.30
CA PRO A 34 -10.54 10.43 -9.14
C PRO A 34 -10.83 11.25 -7.87
N SER A 35 -11.78 10.78 -7.06
CA SER A 35 -12.14 11.40 -5.78
C SER A 35 -11.12 11.14 -4.68
N VAL A 36 -10.32 10.09 -4.82
CA VAL A 36 -9.25 9.69 -3.91
C VAL A 36 -8.01 9.36 -4.73
N VAL A 37 -6.88 9.90 -4.31
CA VAL A 37 -5.57 9.59 -4.86
C VAL A 37 -4.65 9.15 -3.74
N ASP A 38 -4.24 7.89 -3.79
CA ASP A 38 -3.24 7.34 -2.89
C ASP A 38 -1.94 7.08 -3.68
N PRO A 39 -0.95 7.98 -3.58
CA PRO A 39 0.30 7.81 -4.32
C PRO A 39 1.03 6.55 -3.84
N SER A 40 1.62 5.83 -4.76
CA SER A 40 2.50 4.73 -4.42
C SER A 40 3.74 5.24 -3.69
N PHE A 41 4.25 4.47 -2.74
CA PHE A 41 5.47 4.79 -2.02
C PHE A 41 6.36 3.56 -1.89
N GLU A 42 7.62 3.79 -1.65
CA GLU A 42 8.60 2.76 -1.38
C GLU A 42 9.58 3.25 -0.32
N LEU A 43 9.93 2.37 0.59
CA LEU A 43 11.03 2.57 1.52
C LEU A 43 12.11 1.55 1.20
N ALA A 44 13.34 2.00 1.01
CA ALA A 44 14.46 1.12 0.62
C ALA A 44 14.62 -0.05 1.59
N ALA A 45 14.92 -1.24 1.07
CA ALA A 45 15.09 -2.46 1.86
C ALA A 45 16.18 -2.30 2.94
N GLU A 46 17.20 -1.47 2.66
CA GLU A 46 18.30 -1.17 3.57
C GLU A 46 17.94 -0.19 4.70
N HIS A 47 16.77 0.45 4.60
CA HIS A 47 16.34 1.42 5.61
C HIS A 47 16.23 0.73 6.99
N PRO A 48 16.71 1.36 8.08
CA PRO A 48 16.72 0.75 9.42
C PRO A 48 15.34 0.25 9.87
N LEU A 49 14.27 0.99 9.59
CA LEU A 49 12.89 0.58 9.89
C LEU A 49 12.52 -0.74 9.21
N VAL A 50 12.84 -0.87 7.91
CA VAL A 50 12.55 -2.09 7.12
C VAL A 50 13.34 -3.27 7.66
N ARG A 51 14.66 -3.11 7.84
CA ARG A 51 15.53 -4.18 8.35
C ARG A 51 15.10 -4.66 9.74
N THR A 52 14.76 -3.71 10.62
CA THR A 52 14.31 -4.05 11.98
C THR A 52 12.97 -4.81 11.94
N ALA A 53 12.03 -4.36 11.11
CA ALA A 53 10.74 -5.04 10.95
C ALA A 53 10.92 -6.47 10.40
N CYS A 54 11.74 -6.65 9.38
CA CYS A 54 12.08 -7.97 8.83
C CYS A 54 12.69 -8.88 9.90
N ALA A 55 13.65 -8.38 10.68
CA ALA A 55 14.29 -9.14 11.76
C ALA A 55 13.27 -9.54 12.85
N VAL A 56 12.38 -8.63 13.26
CA VAL A 56 11.34 -8.90 14.25
C VAL A 56 10.34 -9.94 13.75
N ARG A 57 10.02 -9.92 12.46
CA ARG A 57 9.08 -10.86 11.83
C ARG A 57 9.73 -12.20 11.44
N GLY A 58 11.05 -12.28 11.47
CA GLY A 58 11.80 -13.45 10.97
C GLY A 58 11.71 -13.61 9.44
N GLN A 59 11.46 -12.52 8.72
CA GLN A 59 11.45 -12.49 7.26
C GLN A 59 12.83 -12.10 6.74
N PRO A 60 13.38 -12.77 5.72
CA PRO A 60 14.70 -12.43 5.17
C PRO A 60 14.68 -11.09 4.41
N GLU A 61 13.57 -10.77 3.75
CA GLU A 61 13.42 -9.59 2.90
C GLU A 61 12.01 -8.98 3.06
N PRO A 62 11.85 -7.68 2.77
CA PRO A 62 10.53 -7.05 2.72
C PRO A 62 9.72 -7.57 1.52
N ASP A 63 8.42 -7.47 1.63
CA ASP A 63 7.48 -7.78 0.55
C ASP A 63 6.80 -6.51 0.03
N VAL A 64 6.08 -6.63 -1.08
CA VAL A 64 5.34 -5.55 -1.72
C VAL A 64 3.84 -5.82 -1.58
N VAL A 65 3.09 -4.79 -1.21
CA VAL A 65 1.63 -4.86 -1.12
C VAL A 65 0.97 -4.09 -2.26
N PHE A 66 -0.13 -4.62 -2.79
CA PHE A 66 -0.86 -4.08 -3.94
C PHE A 66 -2.21 -3.48 -3.53
N PHE A 67 -2.31 -2.95 -2.33
CA PHE A 67 -3.51 -2.29 -1.83
C PHE A 67 -3.20 -0.88 -1.32
N SER A 68 -4.21 -0.05 -1.28
CA SER A 68 -4.17 1.31 -0.78
C SER A 68 -4.39 1.35 0.73
N CYS A 69 -3.67 2.22 1.41
CA CYS A 69 -3.85 2.52 2.83
C CYS A 69 -3.29 3.90 3.18
N ASP A 70 -3.57 4.40 4.37
CA ASP A 70 -3.13 5.73 4.82
C ASP A 70 -1.60 5.90 4.91
N ALA A 71 -0.84 4.80 4.84
CA ALA A 71 0.62 4.85 4.78
C ALA A 71 1.13 5.70 3.59
N SER A 72 0.41 5.71 2.46
CA SER A 72 0.75 6.55 1.29
C SER A 72 0.76 8.04 1.63
N LYS A 73 -0.20 8.49 2.43
CA LYS A 73 -0.34 9.89 2.86
C LYS A 73 0.75 10.28 3.86
N ILE A 74 1.10 9.36 4.76
CA ILE A 74 2.20 9.54 5.71
C ILE A 74 3.54 9.62 4.97
N ALA A 75 3.76 8.73 4.01
CA ALA A 75 4.96 8.74 3.17
C ALA A 75 5.08 10.05 2.37
N ALA A 76 3.97 10.58 1.84
CA ALA A 76 3.94 11.85 1.12
C ALA A 76 4.36 13.05 2.00
N CYS A 77 4.24 12.94 3.32
CA CYS A 77 4.77 13.92 4.28
C CYS A 77 6.28 13.77 4.56
N GLY A 78 6.98 12.85 3.87
CA GLY A 78 8.40 12.59 4.06
C GLY A 78 8.72 11.75 5.30
N VAL A 79 7.72 11.12 5.91
CA VAL A 79 7.89 10.24 7.07
C VAL A 79 8.17 8.82 6.59
N PRO A 80 9.25 8.17 7.04
CA PRO A 80 9.49 6.75 6.75
C PRO A 80 8.36 5.89 7.31
N VAL A 81 7.73 5.09 6.46
CA VAL A 81 6.58 4.27 6.82
C VAL A 81 6.66 2.91 6.14
N ILE A 82 6.19 1.88 6.83
CA ILE A 82 5.99 0.53 6.31
C ILE A 82 4.58 0.07 6.63
N VAL A 83 4.08 -0.90 5.88
CA VAL A 83 2.85 -1.62 6.20
C VAL A 83 3.24 -2.87 6.98
N LEU A 84 2.72 -3.02 8.18
CA LEU A 84 2.97 -4.15 9.05
C LEU A 84 1.71 -4.47 9.85
N GLY A 85 1.31 -5.73 9.86
CA GLY A 85 0.17 -6.18 10.65
C GLY A 85 0.18 -7.69 10.85
N PRO A 86 -0.60 -8.19 11.83
CA PRO A 86 -0.84 -9.62 12.00
C PRO A 86 -1.86 -10.14 10.98
N GLY A 87 -1.92 -11.47 10.83
CA GLY A 87 -2.88 -12.15 9.97
C GLY A 87 -2.44 -12.23 8.51
N ASP A 88 -3.38 -12.63 7.66
CA ASP A 88 -3.20 -12.80 6.22
C ASP A 88 -4.06 -11.79 5.46
N ILE A 89 -3.45 -11.02 4.58
CA ILE A 89 -4.16 -10.03 3.74
C ILE A 89 -5.25 -10.66 2.87
N ALA A 90 -5.16 -11.94 2.55
CA ALA A 90 -6.19 -12.67 1.81
C ALA A 90 -7.53 -12.75 2.55
N GLN A 91 -7.55 -12.51 3.87
CA GLN A 91 -8.76 -12.47 4.68
C GLN A 91 -9.41 -11.08 4.68
N ALA A 92 -8.67 -10.03 4.36
CA ALA A 92 -9.18 -8.65 4.38
C ALA A 92 -10.30 -8.46 3.35
N HIS A 93 -11.36 -7.75 3.77
CA HIS A 93 -12.53 -7.42 2.94
C HIS A 93 -13.31 -8.64 2.42
N THR A 94 -13.20 -9.78 3.08
CA THR A 94 -14.02 -10.97 2.83
C THR A 94 -15.30 -10.95 3.68
N VAL A 95 -16.31 -11.73 3.27
CA VAL A 95 -17.60 -11.81 4.02
C VAL A 95 -17.39 -12.35 5.43
N ASP A 96 -16.47 -13.30 5.56
CA ASP A 96 -16.12 -13.95 6.84
C ASP A 96 -14.70 -13.54 7.27
N GLU A 97 -14.39 -12.25 7.19
CA GLU A 97 -13.09 -11.72 7.59
C GLU A 97 -12.77 -12.09 9.05
N PHE A 98 -11.64 -12.69 9.28
CA PHE A 98 -11.20 -13.10 10.60
C PHE A 98 -9.70 -12.96 10.78
N ILE A 99 -9.28 -12.96 12.03
CA ILE A 99 -7.88 -13.13 12.45
C ILE A 99 -7.82 -14.23 13.53
N ALA A 100 -6.84 -15.10 13.46
CA ALA A 100 -6.61 -16.06 14.53
C ALA A 100 -6.08 -15.35 15.78
N LEU A 101 -6.53 -15.78 16.97
CA LEU A 101 -6.08 -15.17 18.23
C LEU A 101 -4.56 -15.28 18.40
N ALA A 102 -3.96 -16.40 17.99
CA ALA A 102 -2.51 -16.57 18.03
C ALA A 102 -1.77 -15.55 17.14
N ASP A 103 -2.33 -15.19 15.98
CA ASP A 103 -1.73 -14.17 15.11
C ASP A 103 -1.84 -12.77 15.73
N LEU A 104 -2.96 -12.48 16.40
CA LEU A 104 -3.15 -11.22 17.11
C LEU A 104 -2.16 -11.07 18.27
N GLU A 105 -1.95 -12.14 19.05
CA GLU A 105 -0.97 -12.18 20.13
C GLU A 105 0.45 -12.00 19.59
N ALA A 106 0.84 -12.77 18.56
CA ALA A 106 2.14 -12.65 17.90
C ALA A 106 2.37 -11.27 17.30
N GLY A 107 1.33 -10.65 16.72
CA GLY A 107 1.36 -9.28 16.22
C GLY A 107 1.65 -8.26 17.30
N THR A 108 0.99 -8.40 18.45
CA THR A 108 1.22 -7.54 19.61
C THR A 108 2.68 -7.62 20.10
N GLU A 109 3.21 -8.83 20.23
CA GLU A 109 4.61 -9.04 20.60
C GLU A 109 5.58 -8.45 19.55
N ALA A 110 5.26 -8.59 18.27
CA ALA A 110 6.07 -8.02 17.19
C ALA A 110 6.12 -6.50 17.27
N TYR A 111 5.00 -5.82 17.52
CA TYR A 111 4.98 -4.36 17.70
C TYR A 111 5.80 -3.91 18.91
N VAL A 112 5.70 -4.61 20.04
CA VAL A 112 6.50 -4.30 21.23
C VAL A 112 8.00 -4.44 20.93
N ARG A 113 8.40 -5.55 20.30
CA ARG A 113 9.81 -5.77 19.93
C ARG A 113 10.31 -4.72 18.92
N LEU A 114 9.47 -4.36 17.94
CA LEU A 114 9.82 -3.34 16.97
C LEU A 114 10.02 -1.98 17.64
N ALA A 115 9.11 -1.57 18.50
CA ALA A 115 9.22 -0.32 19.24
C ALA A 115 10.50 -0.29 20.09
N GLN A 116 10.78 -1.35 20.85
CA GLN A 116 12.00 -1.47 21.67
C GLN A 116 13.28 -1.41 20.83
N ALA A 117 13.28 -2.02 19.65
CA ALA A 117 14.46 -2.04 18.78
C ALA A 117 14.72 -0.68 18.08
N LEU A 118 13.67 0.14 17.89
CA LEU A 118 13.77 1.44 17.23
C LEU A 118 13.94 2.62 18.23
N MET A 119 13.57 2.43 19.49
CA MET A 119 13.76 3.45 20.52
C MET A 119 15.19 3.42 21.01
N PRO A 120 15.85 4.59 21.14
CA PRO A 120 17.16 4.63 21.77
C PRO A 120 17.04 4.15 23.23
N ALA A 121 18.04 3.42 23.69
CA ALA A 121 18.14 3.09 25.12
C ALA A 121 18.18 4.39 25.92
N ALA A 122 17.34 4.48 26.94
CA ALA A 122 17.31 5.62 27.86
C ALA A 122 18.61 5.72 28.69
#